data_4bc77b42e8ac928d212dd42b077bcc87
#
_entry.id   4bc77b42e8ac928d212dd42b077bcc87
#
_cell.length_a   1.000
_cell.length_b   1.000
_cell.length_c   1.000
_cell.angle_alpha   90.00
_cell.angle_beta   90.00
_cell.angle_gamma   90.00
#
_symmetry.space_group_name_H-M   'P 1'
#
loop_
_entity.id
_entity.type
_entity.pdbx_description
1 polymer ?
#
loop_
_entity_poly.entity_id
_entity_poly.type
_entity_poly.pdbx_seq_one_letter_code
_entity_poly.pdbx_strand_id
1 'polypeptide(L)'
;MKVAITNDHRGYELKKYIIKHMKDIEFIDLGNNSKEFSDYPKHGFELGEYVVKNKCFGVAICGSGIGISIACNKVKGVRCAKVDFIKEAIATRNDNDSNIVAISGDINKDKAIRIIEEFINAEFKKEERYIKRINQINEYEKSN
;
A
#
# COMPACT_ATOMS: atom_id res chain seq x y z
N MET A 1 4.12 -3.38 15.41
CA MET A 1 3.10 -3.08 14.37
C MET A 1 3.21 -4.09 13.27
N LYS A 2 2.09 -4.61 12.83
CA LYS A 2 2.00 -5.53 11.70
C LYS A 2 1.62 -4.77 10.43
N VAL A 3 2.35 -5.02 9.35
CA VAL A 3 2.09 -4.42 8.04
C VAL A 3 2.11 -5.54 7.00
N ALA A 4 1.07 -5.63 6.20
CA ALA A 4 1.03 -6.60 5.11
C ALA A 4 1.83 -6.06 3.91
N ILE A 5 2.54 -6.93 3.22
CA ILE A 5 3.33 -6.54 2.05
C ILE A 5 3.11 -7.54 0.94
N THR A 6 2.99 -7.06 -0.28
CA THR A 6 2.87 -7.91 -1.46
C THR A 6 3.69 -7.37 -2.63
N ASN A 7 3.97 -8.23 -3.57
CA ASN A 7 4.73 -7.90 -4.77
C ASN A 7 4.45 -8.93 -5.86
N ASP A 8 4.64 -8.49 -7.11
CA ASP A 8 4.84 -9.41 -8.21
C ASP A 8 6.35 -9.70 -8.37
N HIS A 9 6.74 -10.35 -9.47
CA HIS A 9 8.16 -10.69 -9.70
C HIS A 9 9.07 -9.45 -9.77
N ARG A 10 8.56 -8.30 -10.21
CA ARG A 10 9.34 -7.05 -10.33
C ARG A 10 9.57 -6.36 -8.99
N GLY A 11 8.77 -6.68 -7.99
CA GLY A 11 8.92 -6.12 -6.66
C GLY A 11 9.69 -7.00 -5.67
N TYR A 12 10.13 -8.17 -6.09
CA TYR A 12 10.75 -9.14 -5.19
C TYR A 12 12.00 -8.63 -4.49
N GLU A 13 12.93 -8.05 -5.22
CA GLU A 13 14.19 -7.55 -4.65
C GLU A 13 13.95 -6.41 -3.65
N LEU A 14 13.04 -5.49 -3.99
CA LEU A 14 12.71 -4.38 -3.10
C LEU A 14 12.01 -4.88 -1.84
N LYS A 15 11.09 -5.84 -1.96
CA LYS A 15 10.45 -6.43 -0.77
C LYS A 15 11.47 -7.02 0.18
N LYS A 16 12.43 -7.78 -0.34
CA LYS A 16 13.49 -8.38 0.48
C LYS A 16 14.28 -7.31 1.22
N TYR A 17 14.63 -6.24 0.53
CA TYR A 17 15.36 -5.12 1.12
C TYR A 17 14.56 -4.46 2.24
N ILE A 18 13.27 -4.20 2.00
CA ILE A 18 12.38 -3.57 2.98
C ILE A 18 12.29 -4.42 4.25
N ILE A 19 11.99 -5.70 4.09
CA ILE A 19 11.84 -6.61 5.24
C ILE A 19 13.15 -6.69 6.04
N LYS A 20 14.28 -6.75 5.35
CA LYS A 20 15.60 -6.83 5.98
C LYS A 20 15.94 -5.57 6.79
N HIS A 21 15.55 -4.39 6.31
CA HIS A 21 15.99 -3.11 6.87
C HIS A 21 14.95 -2.42 7.77
N MET A 22 13.76 -2.99 7.92
CA MET A 22 12.70 -2.45 8.78
C MET A 22 12.31 -3.48 9.84
N LYS A 23 13.24 -3.81 10.71
CA LYS A 23 13.08 -4.92 11.67
C LYS A 23 12.15 -4.63 12.83
N ASP A 24 11.79 -3.38 13.05
CA ASP A 24 10.81 -2.96 14.06
C ASP A 24 9.37 -3.19 13.59
N ILE A 25 9.18 -3.58 12.34
CA ILE A 25 7.87 -3.90 11.76
C ILE A 25 7.78 -5.40 11.53
N GLU A 26 6.67 -6.00 11.96
CA GLU A 26 6.35 -7.38 11.60
C GLU A 26 5.63 -7.38 10.27
N PHE A 27 6.32 -7.76 9.20
CA PHE A 27 5.70 -7.85 7.88
C PHE A 27 5.00 -9.19 7.69
N ILE A 28 3.76 -9.12 7.20
CA ILE A 28 3.01 -10.28 6.74
C ILE A 28 3.22 -10.35 5.23
N ASP A 29 4.03 -11.28 4.78
CA ASP A 29 4.43 -11.39 3.38
C ASP A 29 3.42 -12.20 2.58
N LEU A 30 2.65 -11.54 1.73
CA LEU A 30 1.63 -12.14 0.88
C LEU A 30 2.05 -12.24 -0.59
N GLY A 31 3.27 -11.80 -0.90
CA GLY A 31 3.69 -11.64 -2.28
C GLY A 31 4.46 -12.82 -2.85
N ASN A 32 5.02 -12.60 -4.02
CA ASN A 32 5.90 -13.55 -4.68
C ASN A 32 7.16 -13.79 -3.85
N ASN A 33 7.56 -15.05 -3.74
CA ASN A 33 8.77 -15.41 -2.99
C ASN A 33 9.98 -15.67 -3.89
N SER A 34 9.90 -15.29 -5.15
CA SER A 34 10.97 -15.47 -6.13
C SER A 34 10.86 -14.41 -7.23
N LYS A 35 11.83 -14.41 -8.15
CA LYS A 35 11.80 -13.56 -9.36
C LYS A 35 10.98 -14.18 -10.49
N GLU A 36 10.36 -15.34 -10.26
CA GLU A 36 9.53 -15.98 -11.28
C GLU A 36 8.33 -15.09 -11.59
N PHE A 37 7.97 -15.06 -12.87
CA PHE A 37 6.86 -14.26 -13.35
C PHE A 37 5.57 -14.56 -12.59
N SER A 38 4.87 -13.51 -12.22
CA SER A 38 3.51 -13.59 -11.72
C SER A 38 2.77 -12.32 -12.07
N ASP A 39 1.48 -12.43 -12.29
CA ASP A 39 0.63 -11.29 -12.60
C ASP A 39 0.26 -10.53 -11.31
N TYR A 40 0.40 -9.21 -11.34
CA TYR A 40 0.18 -8.36 -10.18
C TYR A 40 -1.26 -8.34 -9.65
N PRO A 41 -2.33 -8.51 -10.45
CA PRO A 41 -3.70 -8.29 -9.94
C PRO A 41 -4.07 -9.18 -8.77
N LYS A 42 -3.77 -10.46 -8.81
CA LYS A 42 -4.09 -11.36 -7.70
C LYS A 42 -3.40 -10.94 -6.41
N HIS A 43 -2.17 -10.46 -6.50
CA HIS A 43 -1.43 -9.97 -5.34
C HIS A 43 -2.08 -8.72 -4.76
N GLY A 44 -2.53 -7.82 -5.63
CA GLY A 44 -3.26 -6.63 -5.20
C GLY A 44 -4.58 -6.95 -4.52
N PHE A 45 -5.34 -7.90 -5.06
CA PHE A 45 -6.61 -8.33 -4.46
C PHE A 45 -6.40 -8.97 -3.09
N GLU A 46 -5.44 -9.88 -2.99
CA GLU A 46 -5.12 -10.55 -1.73
C GLU A 46 -4.68 -9.56 -0.65
N LEU A 47 -3.83 -8.61 -1.02
CA LEU A 47 -3.40 -7.57 -0.08
C LEU A 47 -4.57 -6.72 0.38
N GLY A 48 -5.40 -6.27 -0.55
CA GLY A 48 -6.57 -5.44 -0.24
C GLY A 48 -7.51 -6.14 0.73
N GLU A 49 -7.84 -7.39 0.45
CA GLU A 49 -8.71 -8.19 1.31
C GLU A 49 -8.11 -8.38 2.71
N TYR A 50 -6.82 -8.68 2.78
CA TYR A 50 -6.13 -8.85 4.05
C TYR A 50 -6.14 -7.55 4.88
N VAL A 51 -5.79 -6.44 4.25
CA VAL A 51 -5.72 -5.12 4.92
C VAL A 51 -7.07 -4.71 5.50
N VAL A 52 -8.14 -4.87 4.73
CA VAL A 52 -9.49 -4.52 5.17
C VAL A 52 -9.93 -5.44 6.32
N LYS A 53 -9.74 -6.74 6.18
CA LYS A 53 -10.13 -7.73 7.19
C LYS A 53 -9.38 -7.54 8.50
N ASN A 54 -8.09 -7.29 8.44
CA ASN A 54 -7.23 -7.22 9.62
C ASN A 54 -6.98 -5.80 10.12
N LYS A 55 -7.51 -4.79 9.46
CA LYS A 55 -7.38 -3.38 9.83
C LYS A 55 -5.92 -2.97 10.06
N CYS A 56 -5.07 -3.30 9.10
CA CYS A 56 -3.66 -2.96 9.13
C CYS A 56 -3.27 -2.18 7.88
N PHE A 57 -2.06 -1.64 7.85
CA PHE A 57 -1.52 -1.02 6.65
C PHE A 57 -0.96 -2.08 5.69
N GLY A 58 -0.91 -1.72 4.41
CA GLY A 58 -0.33 -2.56 3.38
C GLY A 58 0.66 -1.82 2.50
N VAL A 59 1.61 -2.56 1.96
CA VAL A 59 2.60 -2.10 0.99
C VAL A 59 2.51 -2.99 -0.25
N ALA A 60 2.33 -2.38 -1.42
CA ALA A 60 2.18 -3.09 -2.68
C ALA A 60 3.28 -2.67 -3.66
N ILE A 61 3.94 -3.64 -4.28
CA ILE A 61 5.08 -3.37 -5.17
C ILE A 61 4.91 -4.14 -6.48
N CYS A 62 4.93 -3.42 -7.59
CA CYS A 62 5.07 -4.02 -8.92
C CYS A 62 6.05 -3.19 -9.75
N GLY A 63 6.21 -3.47 -11.02
CA GLY A 63 7.18 -2.75 -11.85
C GLY A 63 7.07 -1.24 -11.76
N SER A 64 5.85 -0.71 -11.94
CA SER A 64 5.60 0.74 -11.86
C SER A 64 4.90 1.16 -10.56
N GLY A 65 4.32 0.22 -9.83
CA GLY A 65 3.42 0.53 -8.72
C GLY A 65 2.01 0.89 -9.17
N ILE A 66 1.82 1.19 -10.46
CA ILE A 66 0.54 1.68 -10.97
C ILE A 66 -0.49 0.55 -11.07
N GLY A 67 -0.14 -0.53 -11.76
CA GLY A 67 -1.09 -1.64 -11.98
C GLY A 67 -1.57 -2.26 -10.67
N ILE A 68 -0.64 -2.52 -9.75
CA ILE A 68 -1.01 -3.13 -8.47
C ILE A 68 -1.86 -2.18 -7.62
N SER A 69 -1.66 -0.87 -7.74
CA SER A 69 -2.51 0.11 -7.03
C SER A 69 -3.94 0.08 -7.56
N ILE A 70 -4.11 -0.07 -8.87
CA ILE A 70 -5.44 -0.21 -9.48
C ILE A 70 -6.12 -1.47 -8.93
N ALA A 71 -5.41 -2.59 -8.91
CA ALA A 71 -5.94 -3.85 -8.40
C ALA A 71 -6.35 -3.75 -6.94
N CYS A 72 -5.50 -3.18 -6.08
CA CYS A 72 -5.83 -2.97 -4.67
C CYS A 72 -7.12 -2.16 -4.51
N ASN A 73 -7.27 -1.10 -5.30
CA ASN A 73 -8.43 -0.21 -5.19
C ASN A 73 -9.74 -0.84 -5.68
N LYS A 74 -9.70 -2.01 -6.30
CA LYS A 74 -10.94 -2.74 -6.63
C LYS A 74 -11.56 -3.43 -5.43
N VAL A 75 -10.82 -3.58 -4.35
CA VAL A 75 -11.34 -4.19 -3.12
C VAL A 75 -12.04 -3.13 -2.28
N LYS A 76 -13.29 -3.38 -1.92
CA LYS A 76 -14.08 -2.45 -1.10
C LYS A 76 -13.38 -2.21 0.24
N GLY A 77 -13.28 -0.94 0.62
CA GLY A 77 -12.60 -0.53 1.85
C GLY A 77 -11.13 -0.20 1.66
N VAL A 78 -10.55 -0.47 0.50
CA VAL A 78 -9.17 -0.10 0.21
C VAL A 78 -9.11 1.33 -0.32
N ARG A 79 -8.16 2.09 0.22
CA ARG A 79 -7.73 3.38 -0.33
C ARG A 79 -6.22 3.29 -0.51
N CYS A 80 -5.83 2.89 -1.70
CA CYS A 80 -4.42 2.71 -2.07
C CYS A 80 -3.93 3.89 -2.88
N ALA A 81 -2.80 4.44 -2.49
CA ALA A 81 -2.14 5.50 -3.22
C ALA A 81 -0.82 5.00 -3.81
N LYS A 82 -0.64 5.19 -5.11
CA LYS A 82 0.67 4.99 -5.75
C LYS A 82 1.48 6.24 -5.51
N VAL A 83 2.64 6.13 -4.89
CA VAL A 83 3.49 7.27 -4.54
C VAL A 83 4.90 7.12 -5.08
N ASP A 84 5.51 8.24 -5.44
CA ASP A 84 6.90 8.32 -5.87
C ASP A 84 7.75 9.15 -4.90
N PHE A 85 7.11 9.97 -4.07
CA PHE A 85 7.80 10.92 -3.20
C PHE A 85 7.30 10.81 -1.76
N ILE A 86 8.18 11.10 -0.82
CA ILE A 86 7.87 11.04 0.61
C ILE A 86 6.68 11.93 0.96
N LYS A 87 6.62 13.14 0.39
CA LYS A 87 5.50 14.07 0.65
C LYS A 87 4.14 13.50 0.26
N GLU A 88 4.09 12.66 -0.77
CA GLU A 88 2.85 12.03 -1.21
C GLU A 88 2.37 10.96 -0.22
N ALA A 89 3.31 10.23 0.39
CA ALA A 89 2.99 9.26 1.42
C ALA A 89 2.34 9.93 2.63
N ILE A 90 2.88 11.07 3.04
CA ILE A 90 2.33 11.87 4.13
C ILE A 90 0.95 12.42 3.74
N ALA A 91 0.85 13.02 2.56
CA ALA A 91 -0.39 13.66 2.10
C ALA A 91 -1.55 12.66 2.01
N THR A 92 -1.32 11.48 1.46
CA THR A 92 -2.40 10.50 1.31
C THR A 92 -2.87 9.95 2.65
N ARG A 93 -1.99 9.86 3.66
CA ARG A 93 -2.43 9.53 5.01
C ARG A 93 -3.23 10.66 5.63
N ASN A 94 -2.68 11.87 5.55
CA ASN A 94 -3.32 13.05 6.17
C ASN A 94 -4.71 13.34 5.59
N ASP A 95 -4.86 13.22 4.26
CA ASP A 95 -6.05 13.69 3.55
C ASP A 95 -7.02 12.56 3.20
N ASN A 96 -6.50 11.38 2.87
CA ASN A 96 -7.30 10.28 2.32
C ASN A 96 -7.45 9.10 3.27
N ASP A 97 -6.77 9.13 4.41
CA ASP A 97 -6.72 7.99 5.33
C ASP A 97 -6.42 6.69 4.58
N SER A 98 -5.47 6.76 3.65
CA SER A 98 -5.10 5.61 2.82
C SER A 98 -4.56 4.48 3.68
N ASN A 99 -4.94 3.25 3.35
CA ASN A 99 -4.51 2.07 4.09
C ASN A 99 -3.47 1.23 3.35
N ILE A 100 -3.25 1.51 2.07
CA ILE A 100 -2.20 0.86 1.28
C ILE A 100 -1.39 1.90 0.53
N VAL A 101 -0.07 1.74 0.54
CA VAL A 101 0.83 2.51 -0.31
C VAL A 101 1.41 1.58 -1.38
N ALA A 102 1.37 2.01 -2.64
CA ALA A 102 1.95 1.27 -3.76
C ALA A 102 3.16 2.00 -4.30
N ILE A 103 4.22 1.27 -4.57
CA ILE A 103 5.50 1.82 -5.05
C ILE A 103 6.06 0.98 -6.19
N SER A 104 6.91 1.63 -7.00
CA SER A 104 7.65 0.95 -8.06
C SER A 104 8.79 0.10 -7.48
N GLY A 105 8.98 -1.11 -8.01
CA GLY A 105 10.12 -1.94 -7.65
C GLY A 105 11.46 -1.34 -8.08
N ASP A 106 11.45 -0.35 -8.96
CA ASP A 106 12.65 0.34 -9.46
C ASP A 106 12.99 1.61 -8.66
N ILE A 107 12.19 1.96 -7.67
CA ILE A 107 12.45 3.14 -6.83
C ILE A 107 13.75 2.94 -6.04
N ASN A 108 14.43 4.05 -5.72
CA ASN A 108 15.59 4.01 -4.82
C ASN A 108 15.20 3.30 -3.51
N LYS A 109 15.98 2.33 -3.08
CA LYS A 109 15.65 1.47 -1.93
C LYS A 109 15.54 2.24 -0.62
N ASP A 110 16.42 3.19 -0.39
CA ASP A 110 16.38 4.00 0.84
C ASP A 110 15.20 4.96 0.83
N LYS A 111 14.84 5.47 -0.35
CA LYS A 111 13.64 6.28 -0.52
C LYS A 111 12.38 5.46 -0.24
N ALA A 112 12.35 4.20 -0.66
CA ALA A 112 11.23 3.30 -0.37
C ALA A 112 11.04 3.13 1.14
N ILE A 113 12.12 2.94 1.88
CA ILE A 113 12.10 2.85 3.35
C ILE A 113 11.48 4.11 3.94
N ARG A 114 11.93 5.29 3.49
CA ARG A 114 11.41 6.57 3.98
C ARG A 114 9.94 6.76 3.66
N ILE A 115 9.51 6.36 2.47
CA ILE A 115 8.09 6.42 2.07
C ILE A 115 7.24 5.57 3.03
N ILE A 116 7.67 4.35 3.31
CA ILE A 116 6.92 3.44 4.19
C ILE A 116 6.90 3.99 5.63
N GLU A 117 8.04 4.46 6.14
CA GLU A 117 8.10 5.05 7.49
C GLU A 117 7.12 6.21 7.64
N GLU A 118 7.15 7.15 6.69
CA GLU A 118 6.28 8.32 6.75
C GLU A 118 4.81 7.96 6.55
N PHE A 119 4.54 6.97 5.70
CA PHE A 119 3.18 6.46 5.51
C PHE A 119 2.62 5.90 6.82
N ILE A 120 3.40 5.08 7.51
CA ILE A 120 2.98 4.44 8.76
C ILE A 120 2.81 5.45 9.89
N ASN A 121 3.68 6.45 9.96
CA ASN A 121 3.72 7.41 11.06
C ASN A 121 2.80 8.61 10.89
N ALA A 122 2.41 8.96 9.67
CA ALA A 122 1.51 10.09 9.43
C ALA A 122 0.09 9.74 9.89
N GLU A 123 -0.58 10.72 10.47
CA GLU A 123 -1.93 10.53 10.99
C GLU A 123 -2.97 11.18 10.07
N PHE A 124 -4.15 10.55 10.00
CA PHE A 124 -5.28 11.14 9.31
C PHE A 124 -5.70 12.43 10.00
N LYS A 125 -5.76 13.51 9.25
CA LYS A 125 -6.29 14.79 9.73
C LYS A 125 -7.80 14.72 9.66
N LYS A 126 -8.45 14.63 10.80
CA LYS A 126 -9.91 14.44 10.90
C LYS A 126 -10.65 15.75 10.65
N GLU A 127 -10.28 16.47 9.58
CA GLU A 127 -11.00 17.65 9.14
C GLU A 127 -12.30 17.24 8.44
N GLU A 128 -13.34 18.04 8.66
CA GLU A 128 -14.68 17.73 8.15
C GLU A 128 -14.70 17.49 6.63
N ARG A 129 -13.96 18.28 5.86
CA ARG A 129 -13.91 18.13 4.40
C ARG A 129 -13.29 16.80 3.96
N TYR A 130 -12.30 16.28 4.70
CA TYR A 130 -11.68 14.99 4.39
C TYR A 130 -12.60 13.83 4.75
N ILE A 131 -13.22 13.90 5.92
CA ILE A 131 -14.18 12.89 6.37
C ILE A 131 -15.35 12.80 5.38
N LYS A 132 -15.86 13.93 4.94
CA LYS A 132 -16.96 13.99 3.97
C LYS A 132 -16.60 13.28 2.66
N ARG A 133 -15.41 13.55 2.13
CA ARG A 133 -14.96 12.96 0.86
C ARG A 133 -14.75 11.45 0.97
N ILE A 134 -14.16 10.99 2.06
CA ILE A 134 -13.98 9.55 2.30
C ILE A 134 -15.34 8.88 2.44
N ASN A 135 -16.30 9.50 3.13
CA ASN A 135 -17.64 8.96 3.25
C ASN A 135 -18.34 8.85 1.90
N GLN A 136 -18.13 9.79 0.99
CA GLN A 136 -18.68 9.70 -0.36
C GLN A 136 -18.12 8.49 -1.12
N ILE A 137 -16.82 8.19 -0.97
CA ILE A 137 -16.21 6.98 -1.54
C ILE A 137 -16.86 5.74 -0.94
N ASN A 138 -16.99 5.70 0.38
CA ASN A 138 -17.56 4.55 1.09
C ASN A 138 -19.02 4.30 0.68
N GLU A 139 -19.81 5.36 0.52
CA GLU A 139 -21.19 5.24 0.08
C GLU A 139 -21.31 4.69 -1.35
N TYR A 140 -20.43 5.14 -2.23
CA TYR A 140 -20.39 4.63 -3.59
C TYR A 140 -20.07 3.13 -3.60
N GLU A 141 -19.12 2.69 -2.79
CA GLU A 141 -18.75 1.27 -2.67
C GLU A 141 -19.93 0.40 -2.20
N LYS A 142 -20.72 0.90 -1.25
CA LYS A 142 -21.91 0.17 -0.76
C LYS A 142 -22.97 0.00 -1.84
N SER A 143 -23.07 0.95 -2.77
CA SER A 143 -24.08 0.94 -3.83
C SER A 143 -23.68 0.04 -5.02
N ASN A 144 -22.46 -0.46 -5.01
CA ASN A 144 -21.89 -1.26 -6.09
C ASN A 144 -21.25 -2.54 -5.51
#